data_9e31dd1a93fdd49247cfa70f7df0c792
#
_entry.id   9e31dd1a93fdd49247cfa70f7df0c792
#
_cell.length_a   1.000
_cell.length_b   1.000
_cell.length_c   1.000
_cell.angle_alpha   90.00
_cell.angle_beta   90.00
_cell.angle_gamma   90.00
#
_symmetry.space_group_name_H-M   'P 1'
#
loop_
_entity.id
_entity.type
_entity.pdbx_description
1 polymer ?
#
loop_
_entity_poly.entity_id
_entity_poly.type
_entity_poly.pdbx_seq_one_letter_code
_entity_poly.pdbx_strand_id
1 'polypeptide(L)'
;PLIEADISELEFLFNVNVYGVFRVTKAFAPLVIESKGRIVNISSISGFLSGGGYGMYSASKHAVEAFTDSLAREMEELDVFVAAIEPGNFASEIGLSRCKRRLADTDAKPYVYFEERRQQLLARCRERLEAGVENEGTPPDAVAAAIELALFEENPKDHYLVVPRQVEAGWTIAKAMEEILSLNARHEHSYTRDELIELMDAYWPLAAGDKSFDDEATNAEMRAFFQRWATREGKATE
;
A
#
# COMPACT_ATOMS: atom_id res chain seq x y z
N PRO A 1 13.60 -15.24 -3.84
CA PRO A 1 12.78 -15.41 -5.05
C PRO A 1 11.48 -16.13 -4.72
N LEU A 2 10.34 -15.71 -5.30
CA LEU A 2 9.03 -16.29 -4.97
C LEU A 2 8.93 -17.79 -5.25
N ILE A 3 9.49 -18.23 -6.36
CA ILE A 3 9.40 -19.63 -6.80
C ILE A 3 10.23 -20.61 -5.93
N GLU A 4 11.08 -20.09 -5.06
CA GLU A 4 11.94 -20.88 -4.17
C GLU A 4 11.73 -20.53 -2.69
N ALA A 5 10.77 -19.66 -2.41
CA ALA A 5 10.42 -19.32 -1.03
C ALA A 5 9.62 -20.48 -0.41
N ASP A 6 9.89 -20.77 0.84
CA ASP A 6 9.08 -21.71 1.59
C ASP A 6 7.68 -21.12 1.86
N ILE A 7 6.66 -21.94 1.73
CA ILE A 7 5.28 -21.53 1.97
C ILE A 7 5.08 -21.01 3.40
N SER A 8 5.82 -21.56 4.35
CA SER A 8 5.76 -21.13 5.76
C SER A 8 6.22 -19.69 5.97
N GLU A 9 7.15 -19.17 5.14
CA GLU A 9 7.53 -17.75 5.16
C GLU A 9 6.36 -16.86 4.70
N LEU A 10 5.65 -17.28 3.67
CA LEU A 10 4.46 -16.56 3.18
C LEU A 10 3.34 -16.59 4.22
N GLU A 11 3.05 -17.78 4.77
CA GLU A 11 2.04 -17.95 5.82
C GLU A 11 2.35 -17.11 7.05
N PHE A 12 3.60 -17.06 7.49
CA PHE A 12 4.03 -16.20 8.60
C PHE A 12 3.78 -14.72 8.30
N LEU A 13 4.18 -14.24 7.13
CA LEU A 13 3.98 -12.84 6.72
C LEU A 13 2.49 -12.47 6.64
N PHE A 14 1.68 -13.32 6.04
CA PHE A 14 0.25 -13.09 5.94
C PHE A 14 -0.43 -13.18 7.31
N ASN A 15 -0.01 -14.10 8.16
CA ASN A 15 -0.56 -14.24 9.50
C ASN A 15 -0.34 -12.97 10.36
N VAL A 16 0.82 -12.32 10.20
CA VAL A 16 1.14 -11.07 10.91
C VAL A 16 0.53 -9.86 10.20
N ASN A 17 0.83 -9.66 8.92
CA ASN A 17 0.56 -8.44 8.21
C ASN A 17 -0.90 -8.31 7.73
N VAL A 18 -1.57 -9.41 7.44
CA VAL A 18 -2.94 -9.41 6.88
C VAL A 18 -3.94 -9.92 7.94
N TYR A 19 -3.80 -11.16 8.37
CA TYR A 19 -4.72 -11.74 9.34
C TYR A 19 -4.64 -11.06 10.71
N GLY A 20 -3.45 -10.54 11.07
CA GLY A 20 -3.28 -9.72 12.28
C GLY A 20 -4.12 -8.46 12.22
N VAL A 21 -4.02 -7.70 11.12
CA VAL A 21 -4.83 -6.48 10.89
C VAL A 21 -6.31 -6.83 10.96
N PHE A 22 -6.75 -7.83 10.20
CA PHE A 22 -8.16 -8.27 10.20
C PHE A 22 -8.67 -8.67 11.59
N ARG A 23 -7.90 -9.46 12.34
CA ARG A 23 -8.29 -9.93 13.69
C ARG A 23 -8.41 -8.76 14.67
N VAL A 24 -7.46 -7.84 14.65
CA VAL A 24 -7.48 -6.65 15.53
C VAL A 24 -8.66 -5.76 15.15
N THR A 25 -8.83 -5.43 13.89
CA THR A 25 -9.97 -4.65 13.40
C THR A 25 -11.29 -5.27 13.85
N LYS A 26 -11.49 -6.56 13.59
CA LYS A 26 -12.73 -7.27 13.98
C LYS A 26 -12.96 -7.27 15.49
N ALA A 27 -11.90 -7.43 16.29
CA ALA A 27 -12.03 -7.46 17.75
C ALA A 27 -12.41 -6.09 18.34
N PHE A 28 -11.90 -5.01 17.76
CA PHE A 28 -12.16 -3.65 18.24
C PHE A 28 -13.30 -2.94 17.52
N ALA A 29 -13.78 -3.45 16.39
CA ALA A 29 -14.85 -2.82 15.61
C ALA A 29 -16.08 -2.42 16.45
N PRO A 30 -16.62 -3.24 17.38
CA PRO A 30 -17.77 -2.82 18.19
C PRO A 30 -17.53 -1.54 18.99
N LEU A 31 -16.33 -1.39 19.58
CA LEU A 31 -15.97 -0.20 20.36
C LEU A 31 -15.75 1.02 19.48
N VAL A 32 -15.12 0.82 18.31
CA VAL A 32 -14.88 1.91 17.35
C VAL A 32 -16.19 2.40 16.75
N ILE A 33 -17.13 1.50 16.44
CA ILE A 33 -18.47 1.85 15.93
C ILE A 33 -19.28 2.60 17.00
N GLU A 34 -19.27 2.11 18.23
CA GLU A 34 -19.99 2.78 19.35
C GLU A 34 -19.50 4.22 19.56
N SER A 35 -18.19 4.44 19.44
CA SER A 35 -17.56 5.76 19.62
C SER A 35 -17.56 6.62 18.37
N LYS A 36 -18.02 6.13 17.21
CA LYS A 36 -17.81 6.78 15.91
C LYS A 36 -16.35 7.18 15.71
N GLY A 37 -15.48 6.24 16.00
CA GLY A 37 -14.04 6.46 16.07
C GLY A 37 -13.35 6.32 14.72
N ARG A 38 -12.04 6.03 14.77
CA ARG A 38 -11.22 5.91 13.57
C ARG A 38 -10.37 4.65 13.60
N ILE A 39 -10.13 4.08 12.42
CA ILE A 39 -9.22 2.94 12.21
C ILE A 39 -8.10 3.40 11.30
N VAL A 40 -6.85 3.21 11.73
CA VAL A 40 -5.67 3.55 10.93
C VAL A 40 -4.82 2.29 10.74
N ASN A 41 -4.75 1.81 9.53
CA ASN A 41 -3.96 0.64 9.16
C ASN A 41 -2.56 1.06 8.68
N ILE A 42 -1.53 0.36 9.16
CA ILE A 42 -0.16 0.60 8.72
C ILE A 42 0.16 -0.32 7.55
N SER A 43 0.16 0.25 6.36
CA SER A 43 0.59 -0.41 5.13
C SER A 43 2.08 -0.17 4.83
N SER A 44 2.41 0.22 3.63
CA SER A 44 3.78 0.55 3.17
C SER A 44 3.72 1.06 1.73
N ILE A 45 4.76 1.77 1.27
CA ILE A 45 4.98 1.97 -0.18
C ILE A 45 5.02 0.64 -0.94
N SER A 46 5.32 -0.48 -0.28
CA SER A 46 5.24 -1.84 -0.84
C SER A 46 3.80 -2.34 -1.01
N GLY A 47 2.79 -1.58 -0.60
CA GLY A 47 1.39 -1.77 -0.99
C GLY A 47 1.12 -1.39 -2.45
N PHE A 48 2.02 -0.61 -3.06
CA PHE A 48 2.01 -0.22 -4.47
C PHE A 48 3.22 -0.74 -5.24
N LEU A 49 4.38 -0.90 -4.55
CA LEU A 49 5.63 -1.33 -5.17
C LEU A 49 5.81 -2.85 -5.04
N SER A 50 6.17 -3.51 -6.14
CA SER A 50 6.54 -4.91 -6.14
C SER A 50 7.86 -5.12 -6.88
N GLY A 51 8.90 -5.46 -6.14
CA GLY A 51 10.25 -5.69 -6.66
C GLY A 51 10.74 -7.10 -6.42
N GLY A 52 11.73 -7.53 -7.21
CA GLY A 52 12.36 -8.84 -7.04
C GLY A 52 13.00 -9.00 -5.65
N GLY A 53 12.59 -10.02 -4.90
CA GLY A 53 13.08 -10.30 -3.53
C GLY A 53 12.21 -9.75 -2.40
N TYR A 54 11.17 -8.99 -2.72
CA TYR A 54 10.19 -8.46 -1.76
C TYR A 54 8.76 -8.94 -2.02
N GLY A 55 8.55 -9.82 -3.00
CA GLY A 55 7.23 -10.17 -3.50
C GLY A 55 6.24 -10.65 -2.44
N MET A 56 6.66 -11.50 -1.48
CA MET A 56 5.77 -11.94 -0.39
C MET A 56 5.34 -10.77 0.51
N TYR A 57 6.28 -9.88 0.84
CA TYR A 57 5.99 -8.69 1.65
C TYR A 57 5.08 -7.73 0.89
N SER A 58 5.41 -7.44 -0.37
CA SER A 58 4.57 -6.60 -1.24
C SER A 58 3.16 -7.17 -1.37
N ALA A 59 3.01 -8.46 -1.63
CA ALA A 59 1.70 -9.11 -1.69
C ALA A 59 0.89 -8.93 -0.40
N SER A 60 1.54 -9.06 0.77
CA SER A 60 0.87 -8.84 2.05
C SER A 60 0.44 -7.38 2.24
N LYS A 61 1.23 -6.41 1.77
CA LYS A 61 0.89 -4.98 1.89
C LYS A 61 -0.16 -4.54 0.86
N HIS A 62 -0.15 -5.07 -0.36
CA HIS A 62 -1.26 -4.90 -1.32
C HIS A 62 -2.58 -5.45 -0.75
N ALA A 63 -2.52 -6.56 -0.02
CA ALA A 63 -3.70 -7.09 0.66
C ALA A 63 -4.21 -6.16 1.77
N VAL A 64 -3.32 -5.46 2.49
CA VAL A 64 -3.70 -4.45 3.49
C VAL A 64 -4.33 -3.22 2.84
N GLU A 65 -3.81 -2.74 1.69
CA GLU A 65 -4.45 -1.64 0.94
C GLU A 65 -5.88 -2.02 0.56
N ALA A 66 -6.06 -3.13 -0.16
CA ALA A 66 -7.38 -3.58 -0.60
C ALA A 66 -8.35 -3.83 0.58
N PHE A 67 -7.84 -4.34 1.70
CA PHE A 67 -8.61 -4.50 2.94
C PHE A 67 -9.03 -3.15 3.51
N THR A 68 -8.12 -2.19 3.56
CA THR A 68 -8.40 -0.85 4.11
C THR A 68 -9.40 -0.10 3.27
N ASP A 69 -9.27 -0.11 1.94
CA ASP A 69 -10.19 0.53 1.00
C ASP A 69 -11.61 -0.05 1.09
N SER A 70 -11.71 -1.38 1.17
CA SER A 70 -13.01 -2.04 1.33
C SER A 70 -13.63 -1.70 2.67
N LEU A 71 -12.84 -1.78 3.74
CA LEU A 71 -13.29 -1.47 5.09
C LEU A 71 -13.74 0.00 5.22
N ALA A 72 -13.03 0.95 4.59
CA ALA A 72 -13.39 2.35 4.62
C ALA A 72 -14.83 2.57 4.10
N ARG A 73 -15.15 1.97 2.95
CA ARG A 73 -16.48 2.07 2.35
C ARG A 73 -17.58 1.42 3.19
N GLU A 74 -17.29 0.26 3.81
CA GLU A 74 -18.23 -0.42 4.68
C GLU A 74 -18.50 0.34 5.98
N MET A 75 -17.45 0.97 6.52
CA MET A 75 -17.51 1.66 7.82
C MET A 75 -18.06 3.08 7.72
N GLU A 76 -18.08 3.68 6.53
CA GLU A 76 -18.71 4.97 6.25
C GLU A 76 -20.19 4.99 6.66
N GLU A 77 -20.93 3.92 6.37
CA GLU A 77 -22.34 3.77 6.78
C GLU A 77 -22.56 3.79 8.31
N LEU A 78 -21.46 3.60 9.06
CA LEU A 78 -21.45 3.55 10.52
C LEU A 78 -20.79 4.79 11.15
N ASP A 79 -20.52 5.83 10.37
CA ASP A 79 -19.80 7.06 10.78
C ASP A 79 -18.40 6.76 11.35
N VAL A 80 -17.70 5.74 10.85
CA VAL A 80 -16.34 5.37 11.24
C VAL A 80 -15.38 5.65 10.10
N PHE A 81 -14.38 6.47 10.35
CA PHE A 81 -13.35 6.78 9.38
C PHE A 81 -12.24 5.72 9.38
N VAL A 82 -11.75 5.35 8.18
CA VAL A 82 -10.66 4.38 8.01
C VAL A 82 -9.61 4.92 7.06
N ALA A 83 -8.34 4.82 7.44
CA ALA A 83 -7.22 5.29 6.63
C ALA A 83 -6.06 4.29 6.58
N ALA A 84 -5.24 4.41 5.54
CA ALA A 84 -3.95 3.75 5.39
C ALA A 84 -2.79 4.73 5.59
N ILE A 85 -1.75 4.27 6.26
CA ILE A 85 -0.45 4.94 6.27
C ILE A 85 0.52 4.09 5.47
N GLU A 86 1.20 4.68 4.49
CA GLU A 86 2.13 4.01 3.58
C GLU A 86 3.58 4.49 3.83
N PRO A 87 4.25 3.96 4.87
CA PRO A 87 5.62 4.33 5.15
C PRO A 87 6.60 3.87 4.08
N GLY A 88 7.60 4.72 3.79
CA GLY A 88 8.81 4.36 3.06
C GLY A 88 9.86 3.69 3.93
N ASN A 89 11.13 3.83 3.54
CA ASN A 89 12.25 3.17 4.19
C ASN A 89 12.78 3.96 5.39
N PHE A 90 12.00 4.06 6.44
CA PHE A 90 12.43 4.61 7.73
C PHE A 90 13.29 3.62 8.52
N ALA A 91 14.04 4.13 9.48
CA ALA A 91 14.78 3.32 10.45
C ALA A 91 13.81 2.42 11.23
N SER A 92 14.07 1.11 11.24
CA SER A 92 13.25 0.13 11.95
C SER A 92 13.97 -1.21 12.12
N GLU A 93 13.55 -2.00 13.12
CA GLU A 93 14.08 -3.34 13.39
C GLU A 93 13.70 -4.41 12.34
N ILE A 94 12.83 -4.10 11.40
CA ILE A 94 12.29 -5.08 10.45
C ILE A 94 13.39 -5.74 9.60
N GLY A 95 14.40 -4.96 9.20
CA GLY A 95 15.53 -5.46 8.42
C GLY A 95 16.41 -6.43 9.20
N LEU A 96 16.75 -6.08 10.45
CA LEU A 96 17.56 -6.91 11.35
C LEU A 96 16.80 -8.17 11.76
N SER A 97 15.53 -8.04 12.13
CA SER A 97 14.67 -9.18 12.49
C SER A 97 14.54 -10.19 11.35
N ARG A 98 14.45 -9.71 10.12
CA ARG A 98 14.45 -10.57 8.92
C ARG A 98 15.78 -11.28 8.72
N CYS A 99 16.92 -10.59 8.91
CA CYS A 99 18.24 -11.17 8.83
C CYS A 99 18.44 -12.24 9.91
N LYS A 100 18.06 -11.95 11.16
CA LYS A 100 18.14 -12.92 12.28
C LYS A 100 17.35 -14.21 11.96
N ARG A 101 16.11 -14.09 11.47
CA ARG A 101 15.30 -15.26 11.10
C ARG A 101 15.92 -16.09 9.98
N ARG A 102 16.41 -15.44 8.91
CA ARG A 102 17.05 -16.14 7.79
C ARG A 102 18.31 -16.89 8.16
N LEU A 103 19.10 -16.35 9.08
CA LEU A 103 20.32 -16.99 9.56
C LEU A 103 20.05 -18.09 10.62
N ALA A 104 18.92 -17.99 11.31
CA ALA A 104 18.50 -19.01 12.28
C ALA A 104 17.82 -20.22 11.63
N ASP A 105 17.42 -20.12 10.37
CA ASP A 105 16.80 -21.22 9.64
C ASP A 105 17.89 -22.20 9.16
N THR A 106 18.19 -23.18 10.01
CA THR A 106 19.17 -24.23 9.75
C THR A 106 18.69 -25.30 8.77
N ASP A 107 17.38 -25.40 8.56
CA ASP A 107 16.74 -26.39 7.71
C ASP A 107 16.48 -25.87 6.29
N ALA A 108 16.81 -24.59 6.05
CA ALA A 108 16.65 -23.95 4.75
C ALA A 108 17.45 -24.68 3.67
N LYS A 109 16.74 -25.24 2.70
CA LYS A 109 17.36 -25.91 1.55
C LYS A 109 18.05 -24.90 0.65
N PRO A 110 19.14 -25.31 -0.04
CA PRO A 110 19.72 -24.50 -1.12
C PRO A 110 18.68 -24.21 -2.20
N TYR A 111 18.75 -23.02 -2.79
CA TYR A 111 17.92 -22.69 -3.94
C TYR A 111 18.39 -23.44 -5.19
N VAL A 112 17.47 -23.79 -6.07
CA VAL A 112 17.78 -24.49 -7.33
C VAL A 112 18.27 -23.50 -8.39
N TYR A 113 17.62 -22.34 -8.52
CA TYR A 113 17.88 -21.37 -9.60
C TYR A 113 18.61 -20.11 -9.14
N PHE A 114 18.49 -19.75 -7.85
CA PHE A 114 19.00 -18.47 -7.33
C PHE A 114 19.91 -18.63 -6.10
N GLU A 115 20.66 -19.73 -6.03
CA GLU A 115 21.50 -20.02 -4.86
C GLU A 115 22.59 -18.98 -4.64
N GLU A 116 23.23 -18.49 -5.70
CA GLU A 116 24.24 -17.43 -5.58
C GLU A 116 23.65 -16.17 -4.94
N ARG A 117 22.45 -15.76 -5.38
CA ARG A 117 21.71 -14.62 -4.81
C ARG A 117 21.35 -14.86 -3.35
N ARG A 118 20.99 -16.12 -2.98
CA ARG A 118 20.74 -16.50 -1.58
C ARG A 118 21.99 -16.35 -0.74
N GLN A 119 23.14 -16.86 -1.19
CA GLN A 119 24.39 -16.76 -0.47
C GLN A 119 24.84 -15.30 -0.29
N GLN A 120 24.73 -14.48 -1.31
CA GLN A 120 25.01 -13.03 -1.22
C GLN A 120 24.12 -12.35 -0.19
N LEU A 121 22.83 -12.70 -0.14
CA LEU A 121 21.90 -12.16 0.83
C LEU A 121 22.25 -12.59 2.26
N LEU A 122 22.59 -13.87 2.48
CA LEU A 122 23.01 -14.38 3.79
C LEU A 122 24.33 -13.72 4.25
N ALA A 123 25.28 -13.53 3.35
CA ALA A 123 26.53 -12.82 3.64
C ALA A 123 26.25 -11.39 4.12
N ARG A 124 25.44 -10.62 3.38
CA ARG A 124 25.04 -9.26 3.79
C ARG A 124 24.31 -9.23 5.13
N CYS A 125 23.49 -10.26 5.42
CA CYS A 125 22.82 -10.38 6.71
C CYS A 125 23.82 -10.60 7.86
N ARG A 126 24.87 -11.43 7.66
CA ARG A 126 25.94 -11.64 8.65
C ARG A 126 26.71 -10.35 8.89
N GLU A 127 27.21 -9.73 7.83
CA GLU A 127 27.94 -8.45 7.90
C GLU A 127 27.16 -7.38 8.68
N ARG A 128 25.85 -7.25 8.38
CA ARG A 128 24.99 -6.28 9.04
C ARG A 128 24.81 -6.55 10.54
N LEU A 129 24.67 -7.81 10.92
CA LEU A 129 24.54 -8.18 12.33
C LEU A 129 25.87 -8.07 13.10
N GLU A 130 27.02 -8.43 12.46
CA GLU A 130 28.36 -8.28 13.03
C GLU A 130 28.77 -6.83 13.23
N ALA A 131 28.40 -5.97 12.27
CA ALA A 131 28.66 -4.54 12.37
C ALA A 131 27.88 -3.85 13.49
N GLY A 132 26.92 -4.53 14.10
CA GLY A 132 26.09 -3.96 15.15
C GLY A 132 25.30 -2.72 14.69
N VAL A 133 25.05 -2.60 13.38
CA VAL A 133 24.37 -1.44 12.79
C VAL A 133 22.93 -1.44 13.25
N GLU A 134 22.70 -0.72 14.36
CA GLU A 134 21.37 -0.35 14.77
C GLU A 134 20.83 0.69 13.79
N ASN A 135 19.69 0.41 13.19
CA ASN A 135 18.80 1.35 12.52
C ASN A 135 19.46 2.60 11.89
N GLU A 136 20.34 2.42 10.90
CA GLU A 136 20.75 3.54 10.05
C GLU A 136 19.56 4.00 9.21
N GLY A 137 19.21 5.25 9.29
CA GLY A 137 18.15 5.84 8.47
C GLY A 137 17.44 6.99 9.18
N THR A 138 16.45 7.54 8.51
CA THR A 138 15.60 8.59 9.07
C THR A 138 14.68 8.01 10.15
N PRO A 139 14.62 8.58 11.34
CA PRO A 139 13.67 8.18 12.38
C PRO A 139 12.22 8.24 11.87
N PRO A 140 11.32 7.39 12.40
CA PRO A 140 9.95 7.28 11.92
C PRO A 140 8.99 8.35 12.49
N ASP A 141 9.49 9.47 13.02
CA ASP A 141 8.66 10.53 13.62
C ASP A 141 7.60 11.06 12.67
N ALA A 142 7.93 11.17 11.37
CA ALA A 142 6.96 11.58 10.36
C ALA A 142 5.81 10.57 10.20
N VAL A 143 6.07 9.28 10.43
CA VAL A 143 5.02 8.24 10.42
C VAL A 143 4.11 8.40 11.63
N ALA A 144 4.68 8.67 12.82
CA ALA A 144 3.91 8.94 14.03
C ALA A 144 3.02 10.19 13.86
N ALA A 145 3.57 11.26 13.28
CA ALA A 145 2.81 12.46 12.97
C ALA A 145 1.66 12.21 11.97
N ALA A 146 1.89 11.41 10.94
CA ALA A 146 0.83 11.05 10.00
C ALA A 146 -0.29 10.21 10.65
N ILE A 147 0.06 9.32 11.58
CA ILE A 147 -0.93 8.57 12.37
C ILE A 147 -1.74 9.53 13.25
N GLU A 148 -1.08 10.50 13.88
CA GLU A 148 -1.76 11.52 14.69
C GLU A 148 -2.74 12.35 13.85
N LEU A 149 -2.33 12.80 12.66
CA LEU A 149 -3.22 13.49 11.72
C LEU A 149 -4.41 12.61 11.33
N ALA A 150 -4.18 11.37 10.91
CA ALA A 150 -5.26 10.45 10.53
C ALA A 150 -6.26 10.20 11.66
N LEU A 151 -5.78 10.17 12.92
CA LEU A 151 -6.63 9.92 14.09
C LEU A 151 -7.37 11.15 14.59
N PHE A 152 -6.81 12.37 14.44
CA PHE A 152 -7.30 13.53 15.21
C PHE A 152 -7.57 14.79 14.36
N GLU A 153 -7.11 14.85 13.10
CA GLU A 153 -7.40 16.00 12.24
C GLU A 153 -8.89 16.07 11.88
N GLU A 154 -9.42 17.26 11.68
CA GLU A 154 -10.84 17.49 11.34
C GLU A 154 -11.19 16.90 9.97
N ASN A 155 -10.30 17.06 8.98
CA ASN A 155 -10.46 16.55 7.61
C ASN A 155 -9.29 15.62 7.25
N PRO A 156 -9.28 14.37 7.75
CA PRO A 156 -8.19 13.44 7.50
C PRO A 156 -8.22 12.92 6.06
N LYS A 157 -7.06 12.46 5.58
CA LYS A 157 -6.93 11.79 4.29
C LYS A 157 -7.14 10.29 4.45
N ASP A 158 -7.65 9.65 3.40
CA ASP A 158 -7.78 8.20 3.35
C ASP A 158 -6.42 7.50 3.25
N HIS A 159 -5.44 8.13 2.55
CA HIS A 159 -4.11 7.61 2.31
C HIS A 159 -3.01 8.62 2.67
N TYR A 160 -2.00 8.15 3.41
CA TYR A 160 -0.86 8.94 3.86
C TYR A 160 0.45 8.34 3.37
N LEU A 161 0.90 8.74 2.17
CA LEU A 161 2.23 8.40 1.68
C LEU A 161 3.28 9.17 2.49
N VAL A 162 4.02 8.45 3.33
CA VAL A 162 5.03 9.02 4.23
C VAL A 162 6.40 8.44 3.92
N VAL A 163 7.28 9.23 3.36
CA VAL A 163 8.60 8.75 2.91
C VAL A 163 9.73 9.63 3.42
N PRO A 164 10.89 9.07 3.79
CA PRO A 164 12.03 9.85 4.24
C PRO A 164 12.76 10.57 3.09
N ARG A 165 12.55 10.14 1.84
CA ARG A 165 13.18 10.71 0.65
C ARG A 165 12.18 10.86 -0.48
N GLN A 166 12.19 12.01 -1.13
CA GLN A 166 11.27 12.31 -2.23
C GLN A 166 11.33 11.28 -3.38
N VAL A 167 12.47 10.68 -3.63
CA VAL A 167 12.63 9.65 -4.66
C VAL A 167 11.73 8.42 -4.40
N GLU A 168 11.46 8.10 -3.14
CA GLU A 168 10.56 6.98 -2.79
C GLU A 168 9.09 7.30 -3.12
N ALA A 169 8.66 8.54 -2.91
CA ALA A 169 7.36 9.01 -3.40
C ALA A 169 7.30 8.93 -4.93
N GLY A 170 8.37 9.40 -5.61
CA GLY A 170 8.48 9.31 -7.07
C GLY A 170 8.33 7.88 -7.58
N TRP A 171 8.99 6.90 -6.96
CA TRP A 171 8.85 5.48 -7.35
C TRP A 171 7.43 4.96 -7.14
N THR A 172 6.80 5.31 -6.03
CA THR A 172 5.45 4.85 -5.69
C THR A 172 4.43 5.40 -6.68
N ILE A 173 4.45 6.71 -6.93
CA ILE A 173 3.55 7.36 -7.90
C ILE A 173 3.82 6.88 -9.33
N ALA A 174 5.10 6.77 -9.74
CA ALA A 174 5.44 6.27 -11.07
C ALA A 174 4.94 4.84 -11.29
N LYS A 175 4.99 3.98 -10.25
CA LYS A 175 4.46 2.61 -10.34
C LYS A 175 2.95 2.58 -10.48
N ALA A 176 2.22 3.41 -9.73
CA ALA A 176 0.76 3.53 -9.87
C ALA A 176 0.38 4.00 -11.29
N MET A 177 1.08 4.99 -11.82
CA MET A 177 0.89 5.45 -13.21
C MET A 177 1.22 4.37 -14.24
N GLU A 178 2.30 3.61 -14.04
CA GLU A 178 2.64 2.47 -14.92
C GLU A 178 1.50 1.44 -14.96
N GLU A 179 0.91 1.12 -13.81
CA GLU A 179 -0.22 0.18 -13.73
C GLU A 179 -1.46 0.69 -14.45
N ILE A 180 -1.84 1.94 -14.23
CA ILE A 180 -2.95 2.58 -14.95
C ILE A 180 -2.73 2.51 -16.47
N LEU A 181 -1.55 2.90 -16.94
CA LEU A 181 -1.24 2.88 -18.37
C LEU A 181 -1.17 1.46 -18.94
N SER A 182 -0.66 0.51 -18.16
CA SER A 182 -0.60 -0.90 -18.56
C SER A 182 -2.00 -1.53 -18.65
N LEU A 183 -2.88 -1.22 -17.70
CA LEU A 183 -4.29 -1.64 -17.72
C LEU A 183 -5.04 -1.05 -18.91
N ASN A 184 -4.76 0.22 -19.24
CA ASN A 184 -5.40 0.90 -20.35
C ASN A 184 -4.88 0.45 -21.74
N ALA A 185 -3.76 -0.28 -21.80
CA ALA A 185 -3.12 -0.58 -23.08
C ALA A 185 -3.72 -1.82 -23.77
N ARG A 186 -3.87 -1.75 -25.10
CA ARG A 186 -4.10 -2.91 -26.00
C ARG A 186 -5.37 -3.72 -25.71
N HIS A 187 -6.48 -3.08 -25.40
CA HIS A 187 -7.80 -3.70 -25.34
C HIS A 187 -8.85 -2.82 -26.03
N GLU A 188 -10.00 -3.40 -26.37
CA GLU A 188 -11.07 -2.74 -27.14
C GLU A 188 -11.68 -1.51 -26.47
N HIS A 189 -11.52 -1.39 -25.16
CA HIS A 189 -12.04 -0.27 -24.36
C HIS A 189 -10.91 0.66 -23.88
N SER A 190 -9.78 0.71 -24.59
CA SER A 190 -8.68 1.62 -24.23
C SER A 190 -9.10 3.08 -24.40
N TYR A 191 -8.70 3.90 -23.45
CA TYR A 191 -8.90 5.34 -23.47
C TYR A 191 -7.69 6.04 -24.08
N THR A 192 -7.94 7.14 -24.78
CA THR A 192 -6.89 8.01 -25.30
C THR A 192 -6.18 8.73 -24.16
N ARG A 193 -5.00 9.29 -24.43
CA ARG A 193 -4.27 10.12 -23.48
C ARG A 193 -5.13 11.27 -22.93
N ASP A 194 -5.88 11.94 -23.81
CA ASP A 194 -6.67 13.12 -23.42
C ASP A 194 -7.87 12.72 -22.54
N GLU A 195 -8.48 11.58 -22.80
CA GLU A 195 -9.53 11.02 -21.93
C GLU A 195 -9.00 10.61 -20.54
N LEU A 196 -7.78 10.06 -20.46
CA LEU A 196 -7.15 9.79 -19.17
C LEU A 196 -6.82 11.06 -18.40
N ILE A 197 -6.42 12.13 -19.10
CA ILE A 197 -6.20 13.43 -18.48
C ILE A 197 -7.53 14.00 -17.97
N GLU A 198 -8.60 13.92 -18.75
CA GLU A 198 -9.95 14.36 -18.32
C GLU A 198 -10.40 13.62 -17.05
N LEU A 199 -10.10 12.33 -16.94
CA LEU A 199 -10.35 11.54 -15.73
C LEU A 199 -9.50 12.04 -14.54
N MET A 200 -8.22 12.29 -14.76
CA MET A 200 -7.34 12.84 -13.72
C MET A 200 -7.83 14.21 -13.24
N ASP A 201 -8.21 15.09 -14.16
CA ASP A 201 -8.74 16.42 -13.83
C ASP A 201 -10.03 16.36 -13.02
N ALA A 202 -10.88 15.35 -13.27
CA ALA A 202 -12.11 15.12 -12.50
C ALA A 202 -11.82 14.65 -11.06
N TYR A 203 -10.79 13.83 -10.86
CA TYR A 203 -10.40 13.33 -9.54
C TYR A 203 -9.48 14.29 -8.77
N TRP A 204 -8.80 15.21 -9.43
CA TRP A 204 -7.81 16.09 -8.81
C TRP A 204 -8.37 16.91 -7.63
N PRO A 205 -9.55 17.54 -7.73
CA PRO A 205 -10.13 18.29 -6.61
C PRO A 205 -10.48 17.42 -5.41
N LEU A 206 -10.87 16.17 -5.65
CA LEU A 206 -11.14 15.18 -4.58
C LEU A 206 -9.84 14.81 -3.86
N ALA A 207 -8.80 14.46 -4.62
CA ALA A 207 -7.49 14.13 -4.08
C ALA A 207 -6.81 15.31 -3.37
N ALA A 208 -7.06 16.54 -3.79
CA ALA A 208 -6.58 17.75 -3.15
C ALA A 208 -7.36 18.12 -1.88
N GLY A 209 -8.53 17.53 -1.66
CA GLY A 209 -9.42 17.88 -0.55
C GLY A 209 -10.28 19.13 -0.81
N ASP A 210 -10.29 19.63 -2.05
CA ASP A 210 -11.11 20.79 -2.44
C ASP A 210 -12.60 20.43 -2.61
N LYS A 211 -12.88 19.14 -2.84
CA LYS A 211 -14.20 18.52 -2.96
C LYS A 211 -14.26 17.24 -2.15
N SER A 212 -15.46 16.84 -1.77
CA SER A 212 -15.73 15.55 -1.09
C SER A 212 -16.82 14.77 -1.80
N PHE A 213 -16.76 13.46 -1.76
CA PHE A 213 -17.86 12.59 -2.19
C PHE A 213 -19.08 12.68 -1.24
N ASP A 214 -18.94 13.21 -0.04
CA ASP A 214 -20.06 13.49 0.86
C ASP A 214 -20.92 14.65 0.39
N ASP A 215 -20.38 15.51 -0.48
CA ASP A 215 -21.14 16.59 -1.11
C ASP A 215 -22.02 16.07 -2.25
N GLU A 216 -23.35 16.27 -2.14
CA GLU A 216 -24.32 15.81 -3.14
C GLU A 216 -24.06 16.39 -4.53
N ALA A 217 -23.57 17.64 -4.63
CA ALA A 217 -23.24 18.27 -5.89
C ALA A 217 -22.01 17.58 -6.54
N THR A 218 -20.96 17.31 -5.77
CA THR A 218 -19.78 16.57 -6.22
C THR A 218 -20.15 15.16 -6.68
N ASN A 219 -20.98 14.46 -5.93
CA ASN A 219 -21.49 13.14 -6.30
C ASN A 219 -22.32 13.16 -7.60
N ALA A 220 -23.14 14.20 -7.80
CA ALA A 220 -23.90 14.38 -9.02
C ALA A 220 -22.99 14.67 -10.22
N GLU A 221 -21.99 15.53 -10.06
CA GLU A 221 -20.99 15.81 -11.08
C GLU A 221 -20.21 14.55 -11.51
N MET A 222 -19.74 13.78 -10.55
CA MET A 222 -19.00 12.55 -10.82
C MET A 222 -19.88 11.48 -11.48
N ARG A 223 -21.13 11.31 -11.04
CA ARG A 223 -22.08 10.41 -11.71
C ARG A 223 -22.33 10.83 -13.16
N ALA A 224 -22.54 12.12 -13.40
CA ALA A 224 -22.72 12.64 -14.75
C ALA A 224 -21.46 12.47 -15.61
N PHE A 225 -20.27 12.65 -15.02
CA PHE A 225 -19.00 12.39 -15.68
C PHE A 225 -18.91 10.93 -16.12
N PHE A 226 -19.11 9.95 -15.21
CA PHE A 226 -19.06 8.53 -15.52
C PHE A 226 -20.14 8.08 -16.51
N GLN A 227 -21.35 8.65 -16.44
CA GLN A 227 -22.39 8.37 -17.44
C GLN A 227 -21.95 8.79 -18.84
N ARG A 228 -21.39 9.99 -18.99
CA ARG A 228 -20.83 10.46 -20.28
C ARG A 228 -19.67 9.56 -20.73
N TRP A 229 -18.83 9.14 -19.78
CA TRP A 229 -17.69 8.30 -20.05
C TRP A 229 -18.08 6.89 -20.50
N ALA A 230 -19.06 6.28 -19.82
CA ALA A 230 -19.59 4.95 -20.15
C ALA A 230 -20.37 4.92 -21.48
N THR A 231 -20.96 6.05 -21.89
CA THR A 231 -21.71 6.15 -23.16
C THR A 231 -20.87 6.57 -24.35
N ARG A 232 -19.59 6.80 -24.18
CA ARG A 232 -18.62 6.98 -25.27
C ARG A 232 -18.38 5.62 -25.96
N GLU A 233 -19.42 5.09 -26.66
CA GLU A 233 -19.27 3.92 -27.52
C GLU A 233 -18.17 4.17 -28.56
N GLY A 234 -17.18 3.30 -28.50
CA GLY A 234 -16.16 3.04 -29.50
C GLY A 234 -16.03 4.02 -30.65
N LYS A 235 -15.23 5.07 -30.49
CA LYS A 235 -14.50 5.57 -31.66
C LYS A 235 -13.35 4.60 -31.86
N ALA A 236 -13.56 3.67 -32.79
CA ALA A 236 -12.52 2.84 -33.34
C ALA A 236 -11.32 3.73 -33.68
N THR A 237 -10.16 3.34 -33.20
CA THR A 237 -8.86 3.85 -33.62
C THR A 237 -8.75 3.78 -35.14
N GLU A 238 -8.78 4.92 -35.82
CA GLU A 238 -8.12 5.09 -37.10
C GLU A 238 -6.61 5.23 -36.91
#